data_cba2a63de12a59ff75bd6f0990f43f46
#
_entry.id   cba2a63de12a59ff75bd6f0990f43f46
#
_cell.length_a   1.000
_cell.length_b   1.000
_cell.length_c   1.000
_cell.angle_alpha   90.00
_cell.angle_beta   90.00
_cell.angle_gamma   90.00
#
_symmetry.space_group_name_H-M   'P 1'
#
loop_
_entity.id
_entity.type
_entity.pdbx_description
1 polymer ?
#
loop_
_entity_poly.entity_id
_entity_poly.type
_entity_poly.pdbx_seq_one_letter_code
_entity_poly.pdbx_strand_id
1 'polypeptide(L)'
;MASFGSIPHAELLKSVARRIVDRRVLHLIKMWLECAVEETDERGRKTRTTEARDNRRGIPQGSPISPLLANLYMRRFVLGWKMLGLERSLGSRIVTYADDLVILCRKGKAEEALQRLREIMGKLKLTVNEEKTRICKVPEESSTSWDIRSGGCTQREPARRTWGTGPRRRASSAWSRTSTR
;
A
#
# COMPACT_ATOMS: atom_id res chain seq x y z
N MET A 1 -7.70 -2.19 4.54
CA MET A 1 -6.72 -2.72 3.59
C MET A 1 -7.46 -3.28 2.39
N ALA A 2 -7.17 -2.83 1.18
CA ALA A 2 -7.82 -3.37 -0.01
C ALA A 2 -7.11 -4.67 -0.43
N SER A 3 -7.86 -5.73 -0.66
CA SER A 3 -7.27 -7.00 -1.10
C SER A 3 -6.95 -6.95 -2.59
N PHE A 4 -5.70 -7.22 -2.97
CA PHE A 4 -5.30 -7.35 -4.38
C PHE A 4 -6.04 -8.48 -5.10
N GLY A 5 -6.53 -9.48 -4.36
CA GLY A 5 -7.37 -10.56 -4.89
C GLY A 5 -8.74 -10.11 -5.39
N SER A 6 -9.20 -8.91 -5.05
CA SER A 6 -10.52 -8.42 -5.46
C SER A 6 -10.51 -7.53 -6.70
N ILE A 7 -9.35 -7.13 -7.23
CA ILE A 7 -9.25 -6.19 -8.35
C ILE A 7 -9.81 -6.83 -9.65
N PRO A 8 -10.84 -6.23 -10.28
CA PRO A 8 -11.41 -6.78 -11.51
C PRO A 8 -10.48 -6.56 -12.70
N HIS A 9 -10.16 -7.62 -13.46
CA HIS A 9 -9.25 -7.56 -14.61
C HIS A 9 -9.70 -6.56 -15.68
N ALA A 10 -11.00 -6.53 -16.01
CA ALA A 10 -11.53 -5.63 -17.03
C ALA A 10 -11.32 -4.16 -16.67
N GLU A 11 -11.57 -3.78 -15.42
CA GLU A 11 -11.41 -2.40 -14.95
C GLU A 11 -9.94 -2.01 -14.81
N LEU A 12 -9.10 -2.97 -14.41
CA LEU A 12 -7.65 -2.79 -14.36
C LEU A 12 -7.10 -2.55 -15.77
N LEU A 13 -7.43 -3.42 -16.73
CA LEU A 13 -7.00 -3.28 -18.12
C LEU A 13 -7.46 -1.97 -18.76
N LYS A 14 -8.68 -1.49 -18.48
CA LYS A 14 -9.12 -0.16 -18.89
C LYS A 14 -8.23 0.95 -18.32
N SER A 15 -7.77 0.80 -17.07
CA SER A 15 -6.87 1.78 -16.44
C SER A 15 -5.47 1.75 -17.03
N VAL A 16 -4.98 0.56 -17.42
CA VAL A 16 -3.70 0.37 -18.11
C VAL A 16 -3.75 0.93 -19.53
N ALA A 17 -4.83 0.64 -20.28
CA ALA A 17 -5.01 1.06 -21.66
C ALA A 17 -5.05 2.59 -21.86
N ARG A 18 -5.35 3.34 -20.78
CA ARG A 18 -5.23 4.82 -20.81
C ARG A 18 -3.78 5.33 -20.87
N ARG A 19 -2.79 4.46 -20.64
CA ARG A 19 -1.37 4.80 -20.58
C ARG A 19 -0.53 4.07 -21.60
N ILE A 20 -0.93 2.84 -21.92
CA ILE A 20 -0.25 1.97 -22.86
C ILE A 20 -1.16 1.77 -24.05
N VAL A 21 -0.74 2.29 -25.21
CA VAL A 21 -1.49 2.19 -26.47
C VAL A 21 -1.18 0.87 -27.20
N ASP A 22 -0.01 0.29 -26.95
CA ASP A 22 0.43 -0.94 -27.60
C ASP A 22 -0.46 -2.12 -27.18
N ARG A 23 -1.20 -2.66 -28.16
CA ARG A 23 -2.10 -3.80 -27.97
C ARG A 23 -1.36 -5.08 -27.59
N ARG A 24 -0.11 -5.25 -28.05
CA ARG A 24 0.69 -6.45 -27.73
C ARG A 24 1.06 -6.45 -26.25
N VAL A 25 1.47 -5.31 -25.72
CA VAL A 25 1.76 -5.13 -24.28
C VAL A 25 0.50 -5.33 -23.43
N LEU A 26 -0.64 -4.78 -23.85
CA LEU A 26 -1.91 -5.01 -23.16
C LEU A 26 -2.31 -6.48 -23.16
N HIS A 27 -2.08 -7.20 -24.27
CA HIS A 27 -2.33 -8.62 -24.36
C HIS A 27 -1.42 -9.44 -23.44
N LEU A 28 -0.14 -9.09 -23.38
CA LEU A 28 0.81 -9.74 -22.45
C LEU A 28 0.39 -9.54 -20.98
N ILE A 29 -0.03 -8.32 -20.60
CA ILE A 29 -0.52 -8.06 -19.25
C ILE A 29 -1.78 -8.89 -18.96
N LYS A 30 -2.69 -9.01 -19.93
CA LYS A 30 -3.88 -9.83 -19.78
C LYS A 30 -3.53 -11.30 -19.58
N MET A 31 -2.67 -11.87 -20.42
CA MET A 31 -2.21 -13.25 -20.30
C MET A 31 -1.57 -13.50 -18.94
N TRP A 32 -0.77 -12.55 -18.46
CA TRP A 32 -0.12 -12.66 -17.18
C TRP A 32 -1.11 -12.60 -15.99
N LEU A 33 -2.18 -11.77 -16.06
CA LEU A 33 -3.24 -11.75 -15.07
C LEU A 33 -4.05 -13.06 -15.02
N GLU A 34 -4.16 -13.75 -16.17
CA GLU A 34 -4.87 -15.02 -16.33
C GLU A 34 -3.96 -16.24 -16.11
N CYS A 35 -2.67 -16.02 -15.82
CA CYS A 35 -1.72 -17.10 -15.60
C CYS A 35 -2.05 -17.84 -14.29
N ALA A 36 -1.91 -19.17 -14.32
CA ALA A 36 -2.06 -19.96 -13.12
C ALA A 36 -0.91 -19.70 -12.14
N VAL A 37 -1.23 -19.58 -10.86
CA VAL A 37 -0.27 -19.37 -9.78
C VAL A 37 0.05 -20.70 -9.12
N GLU A 38 1.33 -21.01 -8.96
CA GLU A 38 1.77 -22.15 -8.15
C GLU A 38 2.14 -21.63 -6.75
N GLU A 39 1.46 -22.17 -5.76
CA GLU A 39 1.76 -21.95 -4.35
C GLU A 39 2.41 -23.21 -3.79
N THR A 40 3.50 -23.03 -3.07
CA THR A 40 4.18 -24.12 -2.38
C THR A 40 3.89 -23.96 -0.88
N ASP A 41 3.25 -24.97 -0.27
CA ASP A 41 2.99 -24.99 1.16
C ASP A 41 4.28 -25.22 1.97
N GLU A 42 4.23 -25.06 3.29
CA GLU A 42 5.35 -25.30 4.21
C GLU A 42 5.88 -26.74 4.15
N ARG A 43 5.10 -27.67 3.59
CA ARG A 43 5.44 -29.09 3.43
C ARG A 43 5.99 -29.40 2.03
N GLY A 44 6.25 -28.37 1.20
CA GLY A 44 6.78 -28.52 -0.15
C GLY A 44 5.77 -29.01 -1.19
N ARG A 45 4.47 -29.09 -0.87
CA ARG A 45 3.44 -29.45 -1.84
C ARG A 45 3.12 -28.26 -2.73
N LYS A 46 3.15 -28.46 -4.02
CA LYS A 46 2.79 -27.46 -5.03
C LYS A 46 1.31 -27.56 -5.34
N THR A 47 0.59 -26.48 -5.12
CA THR A 47 -0.82 -26.31 -5.51
C THR A 47 -0.90 -25.29 -6.62
N ARG A 48 -1.55 -25.67 -7.73
CA ARG A 48 -1.75 -24.76 -8.87
C ARG A 48 -3.17 -24.25 -8.86
N THR A 49 -3.35 -22.92 -8.71
CA THR A 49 -4.66 -22.28 -8.71
C THR A 49 -4.88 -21.49 -9.99
N THR A 50 -6.10 -21.58 -10.55
CA THR A 50 -6.58 -20.80 -11.69
C THR A 50 -7.64 -19.79 -11.26
N GLU A 51 -7.79 -19.58 -9.98
CA GLU A 51 -8.86 -18.78 -9.39
C GLU A 51 -8.93 -17.36 -9.96
N ALA A 52 -7.79 -16.71 -10.15
CA ALA A 52 -7.72 -15.36 -10.72
C ALA A 52 -8.27 -15.30 -12.15
N ARG A 53 -8.00 -16.36 -12.97
CA ARG A 53 -8.53 -16.49 -14.32
C ARG A 53 -10.02 -16.73 -14.31
N ASP A 54 -10.48 -17.65 -13.50
CA ASP A 54 -11.85 -18.14 -13.50
C ASP A 54 -12.80 -17.08 -12.96
N ASN A 55 -12.39 -16.35 -11.91
CA ASN A 55 -13.12 -15.23 -11.33
C ASN A 55 -12.90 -13.90 -12.06
N ARG A 56 -11.94 -13.83 -12.99
CA ARG A 56 -11.51 -12.60 -13.69
C ARG A 56 -11.19 -11.45 -12.73
N ARG A 57 -10.61 -11.80 -11.59
CA ARG A 57 -10.25 -10.90 -10.50
C ARG A 57 -8.93 -11.31 -9.89
N GLY A 58 -8.29 -10.35 -9.26
CA GLY A 58 -7.03 -10.57 -8.54
C GLY A 58 -5.81 -10.30 -9.38
N ILE A 59 -4.73 -10.01 -8.68
CA ILE A 59 -3.40 -9.84 -9.26
C ILE A 59 -2.50 -10.89 -8.63
N PRO A 60 -1.75 -11.67 -9.42
CA PRO A 60 -0.84 -12.68 -8.89
C PRO A 60 0.13 -12.08 -7.87
N GLN A 61 0.23 -12.70 -6.70
CA GLN A 61 1.17 -12.27 -5.66
C GLN A 61 2.59 -12.71 -6.00
N GLY A 62 3.59 -11.97 -5.52
CA GLY A 62 5.00 -12.30 -5.74
C GLY A 62 5.59 -11.85 -7.08
N SER A 63 4.79 -11.34 -8.00
CA SER A 63 5.32 -10.83 -9.27
C SER A 63 5.79 -9.37 -9.15
N PRO A 64 6.93 -8.99 -9.78
CA PRO A 64 7.46 -7.63 -9.73
C PRO A 64 6.51 -6.55 -10.28
N ILE A 65 5.61 -6.90 -11.20
CA ILE A 65 4.67 -5.95 -11.82
C ILE A 65 3.39 -5.78 -10.99
N SER A 66 3.08 -6.69 -10.06
CA SER A 66 1.86 -6.66 -9.25
C SER A 66 1.67 -5.37 -8.46
N PRO A 67 2.68 -4.86 -7.74
CA PRO A 67 2.54 -3.60 -7.00
C PRO A 67 2.24 -2.41 -7.92
N LEU A 68 2.84 -2.39 -9.12
CA LEU A 68 2.59 -1.34 -10.11
C LEU A 68 1.14 -1.35 -10.58
N LEU A 69 0.60 -2.52 -10.92
CA LEU A 69 -0.78 -2.66 -11.39
C LEU A 69 -1.79 -2.34 -10.28
N ALA A 70 -1.51 -2.78 -9.06
CA ALA A 70 -2.32 -2.45 -7.90
C ALA A 70 -2.36 -0.95 -7.63
N ASN A 71 -1.21 -0.28 -7.62
CA ASN A 71 -1.12 1.17 -7.44
C ASN A 71 -1.81 1.93 -8.58
N LEU A 72 -1.72 1.42 -9.81
CA LEU A 72 -2.42 1.99 -10.95
C LEU A 72 -3.94 1.94 -10.76
N TYR A 73 -4.45 0.86 -10.20
CA TYR A 73 -5.86 0.71 -9.89
C TYR A 73 -6.28 1.56 -8.69
N MET A 74 -5.50 1.54 -7.60
CA MET A 74 -5.75 2.33 -6.39
C MET A 74 -5.70 3.85 -6.62
N ARG A 75 -4.99 4.30 -7.65
CA ARG A 75 -5.05 5.70 -8.08
C ARG A 75 -6.48 6.19 -8.36
N ARG A 76 -7.39 5.31 -8.81
CA ARG A 76 -8.81 5.65 -9.01
C ARG A 76 -9.49 6.03 -7.70
N PHE A 77 -9.15 5.35 -6.61
CA PHE A 77 -9.63 5.69 -5.27
C PHE A 77 -9.16 7.08 -4.85
N VAL A 78 -7.85 7.33 -4.95
CA VAL A 78 -7.27 8.63 -4.56
C VAL A 78 -7.86 9.78 -5.38
N LEU A 79 -8.03 9.58 -6.69
CA LEU A 79 -8.66 10.59 -7.55
C LEU A 79 -10.13 10.80 -7.21
N GLY A 80 -10.88 9.72 -6.95
CA GLY A 80 -12.28 9.80 -6.54
C GLY A 80 -12.44 10.57 -5.22
N TRP A 81 -11.57 10.32 -4.25
CA TRP A 81 -11.54 11.04 -2.98
C TRP A 81 -11.34 12.55 -3.17
N LYS A 82 -10.39 12.94 -4.03
CA LYS A 82 -10.11 14.33 -4.36
C LYS A 82 -11.26 14.99 -5.12
N MET A 83 -11.81 14.30 -6.12
CA MET A 83 -12.91 14.82 -6.94
C MET A 83 -14.19 15.05 -6.15
N LEU A 84 -14.45 14.21 -5.14
CA LEU A 84 -15.57 14.38 -4.21
C LEU A 84 -15.32 15.48 -3.16
N GLY A 85 -14.16 16.13 -3.18
CA GLY A 85 -13.82 17.20 -2.24
C GLY A 85 -13.64 16.73 -0.79
N LEU A 86 -13.46 15.42 -0.56
CA LEU A 86 -13.39 14.83 0.78
C LEU A 86 -12.13 15.28 1.55
N GLU A 87 -11.08 15.68 0.86
CA GLU A 87 -9.89 16.27 1.50
C GLU A 87 -10.26 17.57 2.23
N ARG A 88 -11.13 18.39 1.64
CA ARG A 88 -11.56 19.65 2.23
C ARG A 88 -12.67 19.47 3.26
N SER A 89 -13.71 18.70 2.93
CA SER A 89 -14.87 18.51 3.80
C SER A 89 -14.54 17.79 5.11
N LEU A 90 -13.66 16.78 5.05
CA LEU A 90 -13.24 16.02 6.23
C LEU A 90 -11.92 16.54 6.82
N GLY A 91 -11.28 17.53 6.17
CA GLY A 91 -9.92 17.94 6.51
C GLY A 91 -8.97 16.76 6.48
N SER A 92 -9.10 15.93 5.43
CA SER A 92 -8.42 14.63 5.38
C SER A 92 -7.21 14.63 4.46
N ARG A 93 -6.25 13.75 4.78
CA ARG A 93 -5.13 13.41 3.91
C ARG A 93 -5.01 11.90 3.78
N ILE A 94 -4.78 11.43 2.56
CA ILE A 94 -4.55 10.04 2.26
C ILE A 94 -3.05 9.79 2.16
N VAL A 95 -2.58 8.76 2.84
CA VAL A 95 -1.23 8.22 2.72
C VAL A 95 -1.36 6.76 2.29
N THR A 96 -0.70 6.40 1.21
CA THR A 96 -0.67 5.02 0.70
C THR A 96 0.76 4.50 0.72
N TYR A 97 0.93 3.28 1.21
CA TYR A 97 2.19 2.56 1.14
C TYR A 97 1.91 1.11 0.78
N ALA A 98 2.38 0.68 -0.39
CA ALA A 98 2.04 -0.61 -0.98
C ALA A 98 0.52 -0.85 -0.99
N ASP A 99 0.04 -1.83 -0.26
CA ASP A 99 -1.38 -2.17 -0.09
C ASP A 99 -2.02 -1.52 1.16
N ASP A 100 -1.23 -0.82 1.96
CA ASP A 100 -1.72 -0.11 3.13
C ASP A 100 -2.23 1.29 2.78
N LEU A 101 -3.34 1.66 3.42
CA LEU A 101 -3.99 2.95 3.25
C LEU A 101 -4.26 3.57 4.63
N VAL A 102 -3.77 4.77 4.83
CA VAL A 102 -4.05 5.57 6.03
C VAL A 102 -4.76 6.84 5.62
N ILE A 103 -5.88 7.13 6.27
CA ILE A 103 -6.62 8.38 6.10
C ILE A 103 -6.51 9.17 7.41
N LEU A 104 -5.75 10.24 7.38
CA LEU A 104 -5.71 11.21 8.45
C LEU A 104 -6.88 12.16 8.29
N CYS A 105 -7.65 12.42 9.33
CA CYS A 105 -8.79 13.34 9.28
C CYS A 105 -8.90 14.13 10.58
N ARG A 106 -9.70 15.20 10.55
CA ARG A 106 -9.98 15.99 11.74
C ARG A 106 -10.70 15.16 12.82
N LYS A 107 -10.49 15.54 14.08
CA LYS A 107 -11.17 14.93 15.23
C LYS A 107 -12.71 14.92 15.01
N GLY A 108 -13.34 13.78 15.25
CA GLY A 108 -14.78 13.57 15.05
C GLY A 108 -15.22 13.27 13.61
N LYS A 109 -14.30 13.24 12.62
CA LYS A 109 -14.63 12.96 11.22
C LYS A 109 -14.19 11.56 10.75
N ALA A 110 -13.66 10.74 11.65
CA ALA A 110 -13.10 9.45 11.29
C ALA A 110 -14.16 8.44 10.81
N GLU A 111 -15.33 8.42 11.45
CA GLU A 111 -16.43 7.51 11.06
C GLU A 111 -17.01 7.87 9.69
N GLU A 112 -17.20 9.18 9.44
CA GLU A 112 -17.64 9.67 8.14
C GLU A 112 -16.60 9.33 7.05
N ALA A 113 -15.31 9.49 7.35
CA ALA A 113 -14.22 9.12 6.44
C ALA A 113 -14.23 7.61 6.14
N LEU A 114 -14.47 6.76 7.15
CA LEU A 114 -14.56 5.32 6.97
C LEU A 114 -15.77 4.91 6.12
N GLN A 115 -16.91 5.56 6.32
CA GLN A 115 -18.09 5.32 5.49
C GLN A 115 -17.83 5.70 4.03
N ARG A 116 -17.24 6.86 3.77
CA ARG A 116 -16.88 7.29 2.41
C ARG A 116 -15.84 6.37 1.76
N LEU A 117 -14.88 5.88 2.54
CA LEU A 117 -13.94 4.86 2.06
C LEU A 117 -14.68 3.62 1.55
N ARG A 118 -15.60 3.07 2.35
CA ARG A 118 -16.38 1.89 1.97
C ARG A 118 -17.23 2.12 0.70
N GLU A 119 -17.86 3.28 0.60
CA GLU A 119 -18.66 3.66 -0.58
C GLU A 119 -17.81 3.68 -1.86
N ILE A 120 -16.63 4.32 -1.81
CA ILE A 120 -15.75 4.42 -2.97
C ILE A 120 -15.14 3.07 -3.32
N MET A 121 -14.70 2.30 -2.32
CA MET A 121 -14.16 0.95 -2.53
C MET A 121 -15.22 0.03 -3.13
N GLY A 122 -16.47 0.10 -2.68
CA GLY A 122 -17.60 -0.64 -3.26
C GLY A 122 -17.82 -0.29 -4.74
N LYS A 123 -17.78 1.00 -5.09
CA LYS A 123 -17.87 1.45 -6.50
C LYS A 123 -16.71 0.94 -7.36
N LEU A 124 -15.55 0.78 -6.77
CA LEU A 124 -14.37 0.20 -7.42
C LEU A 124 -14.38 -1.34 -7.41
N LYS A 125 -15.40 -1.96 -6.83
CA LYS A 125 -15.51 -3.42 -6.67
C LYS A 125 -14.34 -4.03 -5.88
N LEU A 126 -13.78 -3.25 -4.95
CA LEU A 126 -12.72 -3.68 -4.05
C LEU A 126 -13.31 -4.11 -2.72
N THR A 127 -12.79 -5.20 -2.18
CA THR A 127 -13.14 -5.68 -0.86
C THR A 127 -12.25 -5.02 0.19
N VAL A 128 -12.86 -4.42 1.21
CA VAL A 128 -12.16 -3.89 2.37
C VAL A 128 -12.02 -5.01 3.41
N ASN A 129 -10.83 -5.21 3.92
CA ASN A 129 -10.62 -6.15 5.03
C ASN A 129 -11.02 -5.46 6.34
N GLU A 130 -12.19 -5.80 6.85
CA GLU A 130 -12.76 -5.18 8.06
C GLU A 130 -11.96 -5.53 9.32
N GLU A 131 -11.36 -6.72 9.40
CA GLU A 131 -10.55 -7.13 10.56
C GLU A 131 -9.29 -6.27 10.72
N LYS A 132 -8.72 -5.81 9.57
CA LYS A 132 -7.53 -4.97 9.54
C LYS A 132 -7.84 -3.47 9.46
N THR A 133 -9.13 -3.09 9.32
CA THR A 133 -9.55 -1.70 9.21
C THR A 133 -10.04 -1.20 10.55
N ARG A 134 -9.39 -0.20 11.10
CA ARG A 134 -9.74 0.38 12.41
C ARG A 134 -9.51 1.89 12.44
N ILE A 135 -10.24 2.55 13.34
CA ILE A 135 -10.06 3.96 13.65
C ILE A 135 -9.12 4.05 14.86
N CYS A 136 -8.02 4.78 14.69
CA CYS A 136 -7.07 5.08 15.76
C CYS A 136 -7.10 6.57 16.08
N LYS A 137 -7.13 6.93 17.37
CA LYS A 137 -6.97 8.31 17.82
C LYS A 137 -5.48 8.59 17.98
N VAL A 138 -5.01 9.65 17.35
CA VAL A 138 -3.64 10.14 17.56
C VAL A 138 -3.64 10.98 18.83
N PRO A 139 -2.82 10.67 19.85
CA PRO A 139 -2.69 11.51 21.04
C PRO A 139 -2.13 12.88 20.66
N GLU A 140 -2.65 13.93 21.30
CA GLU A 140 -2.33 15.34 21.00
C GLU A 140 -0.86 15.72 21.33
N GLU A 141 -0.10 14.87 22.02
CA GLU A 141 1.22 15.22 22.58
C GLU A 141 2.33 14.20 22.37
N SER A 142 2.29 13.35 21.41
CA SER A 142 3.44 12.46 21.20
C SER A 142 4.04 12.58 19.83
N SER A 143 5.24 13.15 19.77
CA SER A 143 6.22 13.00 18.68
C SER A 143 6.79 11.56 18.65
N THR A 144 5.94 10.55 18.80
CA THR A 144 6.36 9.16 18.75
C THR A 144 6.35 8.68 17.31
N SER A 145 7.50 8.21 16.87
CA SER A 145 7.69 7.49 15.61
C SER A 145 6.70 6.32 15.55
N TRP A 146 5.82 6.34 14.58
CA TRP A 146 4.88 5.26 14.30
C TRP A 146 5.60 4.15 13.55
N ASP A 147 5.78 3.03 14.21
CA ASP A 147 6.25 1.81 13.55
C ASP A 147 5.02 1.07 12.99
N ILE A 148 4.73 1.29 11.70
CA ILE A 148 3.64 0.60 11.00
C ILE A 148 4.16 -0.79 10.61
N ARG A 149 4.05 -1.74 11.53
CA ARG A 149 4.19 -3.15 11.17
C ARG A 149 2.86 -3.67 10.63
N SER A 150 2.92 -4.44 9.57
CA SER A 150 1.79 -5.14 8.98
C SER A 150 1.03 -5.93 10.06
N GLY A 151 -0.14 -5.42 10.48
CA GLY A 151 -1.03 -6.14 11.38
C GLY A 151 -1.40 -5.48 12.71
N GLY A 152 -0.86 -4.32 13.06
CA GLY A 152 -1.24 -3.70 14.32
C GLY A 152 -0.70 -2.30 14.54
N CYS A 153 -1.57 -1.37 14.87
CA CYS A 153 -1.21 -0.11 15.50
C CYS A 153 -0.82 -0.42 16.95
N THR A 154 0.44 -0.76 17.21
CA THR A 154 0.95 -0.94 18.58
C THR A 154 1.65 0.33 19.01
N GLN A 155 1.17 0.95 20.10
CA GLN A 155 1.94 1.97 20.81
C GLN A 155 3.18 1.28 21.41
N ARG A 156 4.37 1.70 20.99
CA ARG A 156 5.59 1.45 21.77
C ARG A 156 5.71 2.56 22.79
N GLU A 157 5.81 2.19 24.07
CA GLU A 157 6.24 3.12 25.09
C GLU A 157 7.60 3.72 24.74
N PRO A 158 7.81 5.04 24.95
CA PRO A 158 9.08 5.68 24.67
C PRO A 158 10.14 5.12 25.61
N ALA A 159 11.09 4.36 25.08
CA ALA A 159 12.31 4.06 25.81
C ALA A 159 12.97 5.39 26.15
N ARG A 160 13.09 5.71 27.45
CA ARG A 160 13.85 6.86 27.99
C ARG A 160 15.26 6.79 27.42
N ARG A 161 15.55 7.57 26.39
CA ARG A 161 16.94 7.83 25.99
C ARG A 161 17.54 8.79 27.01
N THR A 162 18.29 8.26 27.95
CA THR A 162 19.25 9.03 28.71
C THR A 162 20.38 9.41 27.76
N TRP A 163 20.45 10.68 27.43
CA TRP A 163 21.60 11.25 26.73
C TRP A 163 22.78 11.26 27.71
N GLY A 164 23.60 10.22 27.65
CA GLY A 164 24.91 10.23 28.32
C GLY A 164 25.80 11.26 27.64
N THR A 165 26.19 12.27 28.38
CA THR A 165 27.27 13.21 28.03
C THR A 165 28.59 12.46 28.09
N GLY A 166 28.99 11.86 26.96
CA GLY A 166 30.34 11.29 26.77
C GLY A 166 31.18 12.24 25.97
N PRO A 167 32.51 12.36 26.26
CA PRO A 167 33.37 13.35 25.64
C PRO A 167 33.59 13.09 24.15
N ARG A 168 33.46 14.17 23.38
CA ARG A 168 33.78 14.19 21.92
C ARG A 168 35.23 13.75 21.68
N ARG A 169 35.43 12.60 21.07
CA ARG A 169 36.71 12.23 20.46
C ARG A 169 36.83 12.99 19.13
N ARG A 170 37.91 13.82 19.05
CA ARG A 170 38.37 14.45 17.81
C ARG A 170 38.81 13.34 16.83
N ALA A 171 38.23 13.30 15.66
CA ALA A 171 38.75 12.51 14.54
C ALA A 171 39.90 13.32 13.90
N SER A 172 41.12 12.83 14.00
CA SER A 172 42.26 13.32 13.27
C SER A 172 42.21 12.86 11.82
N SER A 173 42.22 13.81 10.92
CA SER A 173 42.34 13.64 9.48
C SER A 173 43.75 13.15 9.13
N ALA A 174 43.85 11.95 8.52
CA ALA A 174 45.05 11.53 7.78
C ALA A 174 44.62 11.05 6.40
N TRP A 175 44.70 11.95 5.43
CA TRP A 175 44.69 11.63 4.01
C TRP A 175 46.15 11.47 3.57
N SER A 176 46.61 10.27 3.34
CA SER A 176 47.84 10.01 2.61
C SER A 176 47.54 9.74 1.14
N ARG A 177 48.00 10.65 0.29
CA ARG A 177 48.09 10.42 -1.16
C ARG A 177 49.25 9.47 -1.41
N THR A 178 49.03 8.42 -2.15
CA THR A 178 50.09 7.69 -2.86
C THR A 178 49.80 7.74 -4.36
N SER A 179 50.64 8.53 -5.02
CA SER A 179 50.90 8.52 -6.46
C SER A 179 51.97 7.48 -6.74
N THR A 180 51.77 6.62 -7.73
CA THR A 180 52.87 5.99 -8.52
C THR A 180 52.32 5.45 -9.83
N ARG A 181 52.80 6.02 -10.86
CA ARG A 181 53.38 5.59 -12.15
C ARG A 181 52.58 4.57 -12.95
#